data_0b239fcbfd02b5d6cb40d0de756b908a
#
_entry.id   0b239fcbfd02b5d6cb40d0de756b908a
#
_cell.length_a   1.000
_cell.length_b   1.000
_cell.length_c   1.000
_cell.angle_alpha   90.00
_cell.angle_beta   90.00
_cell.angle_gamma   90.00
#
_symmetry.space_group_name_H-M   'P 1'
#
loop_
_entity.id
_entity.type
_entity.pdbx_description
1 polymer ?
#
loop_
_entity_poly.entity_id
_entity_poly.type
_entity_poly.pdbx_seq_one_letter_code
_entity_poly.pdbx_strand_id
1 'polypeptide(L)'
;MLRDCSPLLLELGPDDPGVMVTQSVHKQLAGFSQASQIHKKDSHIKDQPRYCNDDCFNNAFMLHASTSPFYAIFASLDVNAKIHEGEAGRKLWADTVKLGIDIRKEIIKNCHYFKPFIPETIDGKAWEDYDTNIIANDVRFFRMNPKDSWHGFEAYGKNQYVIDPCKLLLYTPGINKKTWEYEDFGIPAGLLSNYLREHGMTPEKSDLNSILF
;
A
#
# COMPACT_ATOMS: atom_id res chain seq x y z
N MET A 1 -7.32 6.20 -12.17
CA MET A 1 -6.02 5.84 -11.58
C MET A 1 -5.21 4.85 -12.40
N LEU A 2 -5.80 3.96 -13.14
CA LEU A 2 -5.12 2.95 -13.98
C LEU A 2 -5.00 3.32 -15.47
N ARG A 3 -5.37 4.54 -15.87
CA ARG A 3 -5.32 4.99 -17.28
C ARG A 3 -4.06 5.78 -17.65
N ASP A 4 -3.35 6.29 -16.67
CA ASP A 4 -2.12 7.07 -16.89
C ASP A 4 -0.91 6.19 -16.61
N CYS A 5 -0.26 5.73 -17.67
CA CYS A 5 1.05 5.10 -17.57
C CYS A 5 2.14 6.17 -17.31
N SER A 6 1.87 7.11 -16.43
CA SER A 6 2.90 8.05 -15.98
C SER A 6 4.06 7.27 -15.38
N PRO A 7 5.30 7.62 -15.66
CA PRO A 7 6.45 6.93 -15.08
C PRO A 7 6.34 6.99 -13.55
N LEU A 8 6.60 5.85 -12.91
CA LEU A 8 6.53 5.70 -11.45
C LEU A 8 7.48 6.66 -10.73
N LEU A 9 8.55 7.04 -11.39
CA LEU A 9 9.53 8.01 -10.93
C LEU A 9 9.59 9.18 -11.92
N LEU A 10 9.65 10.38 -11.38
CA LEU A 10 9.93 11.60 -12.16
C LEU A 10 11.24 11.45 -12.95
N GLU A 11 11.41 12.26 -13.99
CA GLU A 11 12.71 12.42 -14.62
C GLU A 11 13.69 12.97 -13.59
N LEU A 12 14.82 12.26 -13.41
CA LEU A 12 15.86 12.63 -12.46
C LEU A 12 16.95 13.41 -13.20
N GLY A 13 17.35 14.53 -12.63
CA GLY A 13 18.44 15.36 -13.10
C GLY A 13 19.80 14.99 -12.47
N PRO A 14 20.91 15.60 -12.93
CA PRO A 14 22.25 15.26 -12.46
C PRO A 14 22.49 15.55 -10.97
N ASP A 15 21.66 16.37 -10.33
CA ASP A 15 21.74 16.69 -8.91
C ASP A 15 20.91 15.72 -8.04
N ASP A 16 19.99 14.98 -8.65
CA ASP A 16 19.17 14.01 -7.94
C ASP A 16 19.97 12.76 -7.55
N PRO A 17 19.58 12.06 -6.47
CA PRO A 17 20.22 10.79 -6.11
C PRO A 17 19.85 9.67 -7.09
N GLY A 18 20.73 8.69 -7.22
CA GLY A 18 20.37 7.40 -7.82
C GLY A 18 19.36 6.68 -6.94
N VAL A 19 18.49 5.88 -7.55
CA VAL A 19 17.45 5.13 -6.84
C VAL A 19 17.67 3.63 -7.04
N MET A 20 17.65 2.88 -5.94
CA MET A 20 17.67 1.43 -5.96
C MET A 20 16.53 0.92 -5.10
N VAL A 21 15.68 0.06 -5.66
CA VAL A 21 14.49 -0.47 -5.00
C VAL A 21 14.47 -1.98 -5.06
N THR A 22 14.26 -2.63 -3.92
CA THR A 22 13.99 -4.07 -3.84
C THR A 22 12.49 -4.28 -3.65
N GLN A 23 11.92 -5.22 -4.40
CA GLN A 23 10.50 -5.56 -4.33
C GLN A 23 10.32 -7.06 -4.08
N SER A 24 9.53 -7.40 -3.07
CA SER A 24 9.11 -8.76 -2.79
C SER A 24 7.87 -9.10 -3.64
N VAL A 25 8.07 -9.67 -4.80
CA VAL A 25 6.99 -10.02 -5.74
C VAL A 25 6.06 -11.11 -5.19
N HIS A 26 6.55 -11.89 -4.23
CA HIS A 26 5.79 -12.97 -3.59
C HIS A 26 4.79 -12.50 -2.50
N LYS A 27 4.72 -11.21 -2.20
CA LYS A 27 3.82 -10.69 -1.15
C LYS A 27 2.48 -10.25 -1.74
N GLN A 28 2.39 -9.07 -2.28
CA GLN A 28 1.15 -8.54 -2.84
C GLN A 28 0.86 -9.04 -4.26
N LEU A 29 1.90 -9.49 -4.97
CA LEU A 29 1.83 -10.01 -6.32
C LEU A 29 1.87 -11.55 -6.33
N ALA A 30 1.74 -12.17 -7.50
CA ALA A 30 1.58 -13.61 -7.67
C ALA A 30 2.90 -14.40 -7.79
N GLY A 31 4.04 -13.84 -7.44
CA GLY A 31 5.31 -14.56 -7.43
C GLY A 31 5.34 -15.65 -6.35
N PHE A 32 6.08 -16.75 -6.59
CA PHE A 32 6.29 -17.77 -5.56
C PHE A 32 7.09 -17.20 -4.37
N SER A 33 6.93 -17.82 -3.21
CA SER A 33 7.65 -17.40 -2.00
C SER A 33 9.14 -17.23 -2.27
N GLN A 34 9.71 -16.14 -1.73
CA GLN A 34 11.07 -15.65 -1.96
C GLN A 34 11.32 -14.98 -3.32
N ALA A 35 10.35 -14.94 -4.23
CA ALA A 35 10.50 -14.17 -5.47
C ALA A 35 10.63 -12.68 -5.17
N SER A 36 11.73 -12.10 -5.60
CA SER A 36 12.02 -10.66 -5.46
C SER A 36 12.75 -10.15 -6.69
N GLN A 37 12.74 -8.82 -6.85
CA GLN A 37 13.43 -8.15 -7.93
C GLN A 37 14.07 -6.84 -7.43
N ILE A 38 15.12 -6.41 -8.11
CA ILE A 38 15.83 -5.16 -7.83
C ILE A 38 15.70 -4.27 -9.05
N HIS A 39 15.28 -3.02 -8.81
CA HIS A 39 15.26 -1.97 -9.83
C HIS A 39 16.33 -0.94 -9.50
N LYS A 40 17.12 -0.58 -10.49
CA LYS A 40 18.15 0.45 -10.40
C LYS A 40 17.87 1.55 -11.41
N LYS A 41 17.82 2.80 -10.97
CA LYS A 41 17.69 3.99 -11.83
C LYS A 41 18.73 5.03 -11.41
N ASP A 42 19.85 5.09 -12.10
CA ASP A 42 20.97 5.96 -11.81
C ASP A 42 21.75 6.44 -13.06
N SER A 43 21.20 6.22 -14.26
CA SER A 43 21.83 6.61 -15.52
C SER A 43 22.08 8.12 -15.65
N HIS A 44 21.27 8.94 -14.95
CA HIS A 44 21.40 10.40 -14.92
C HIS A 44 22.66 10.90 -14.18
N ILE A 45 23.30 10.03 -13.39
CA ILE A 45 24.54 10.34 -12.64
C ILE A 45 25.74 9.49 -13.10
N LYS A 46 25.69 8.94 -14.33
CA LYS A 46 26.67 7.98 -14.85
C LYS A 46 28.14 8.48 -14.75
N ASP A 47 28.38 9.76 -14.90
CA ASP A 47 29.72 10.36 -14.89
C ASP A 47 30.12 10.86 -13.47
N GLN A 48 29.38 10.51 -12.44
CA GLN A 48 29.62 10.97 -11.08
C GLN A 48 30.21 9.85 -10.20
N PRO A 49 31.00 10.17 -9.16
CA PRO A 49 31.58 9.17 -8.24
C PRO A 49 30.53 8.33 -7.48
N ARG A 50 29.30 8.84 -7.36
CA ARG A 50 28.17 8.16 -6.71
C ARG A 50 27.41 7.20 -7.63
N TYR A 51 27.80 7.09 -8.89
CA TYR A 51 27.22 6.13 -9.81
C TYR A 51 27.68 4.71 -9.47
N CYS A 52 26.73 3.80 -9.30
CA CYS A 52 27.01 2.38 -9.17
C CYS A 52 27.02 1.75 -10.57
N ASN A 53 28.18 1.56 -11.17
CA ASN A 53 28.29 0.94 -12.48
C ASN A 53 27.80 -0.53 -12.43
N ASP A 54 27.50 -1.08 -13.61
CA ASP A 54 26.87 -2.40 -13.70
C ASP A 54 27.82 -3.53 -13.24
N ASP A 55 29.13 -3.37 -13.42
CA ASP A 55 30.11 -4.35 -12.94
C ASP A 55 30.15 -4.38 -11.40
N CYS A 56 30.21 -3.21 -10.76
CA CYS A 56 30.17 -3.11 -9.30
C CYS A 56 28.85 -3.67 -8.74
N PHE A 57 27.72 -3.33 -9.38
CA PHE A 57 26.41 -3.86 -8.99
C PHE A 57 26.36 -5.38 -9.12
N ASN A 58 26.79 -5.90 -10.27
CA ASN A 58 26.80 -7.34 -10.52
C ASN A 58 27.73 -8.11 -9.57
N ASN A 59 28.93 -7.58 -9.30
CA ASN A 59 29.86 -8.18 -8.34
C ASN A 59 29.25 -8.21 -6.93
N ALA A 60 28.64 -7.12 -6.47
CA ALA A 60 27.96 -7.07 -5.19
C ALA A 60 26.79 -8.09 -5.12
N PHE A 61 26.00 -8.16 -6.20
CA PHE A 61 24.91 -9.13 -6.31
C PHE A 61 25.44 -10.58 -6.23
N MET A 62 26.49 -10.92 -6.98
CA MET A 62 27.07 -12.26 -7.01
C MET A 62 27.66 -12.71 -5.67
N LEU A 63 28.13 -11.79 -4.84
CA LEU A 63 28.62 -12.11 -3.48
C LEU A 63 27.50 -12.60 -2.55
N HIS A 64 26.25 -12.22 -2.82
CA HIS A 64 25.11 -12.53 -1.96
C HIS A 64 24.10 -13.48 -2.60
N ALA A 65 24.20 -13.73 -3.89
CA ALA A 65 23.30 -14.63 -4.61
C ALA A 65 23.72 -16.08 -4.49
N SER A 66 22.75 -16.99 -4.58
CA SER A 66 23.02 -18.42 -4.75
C SER A 66 23.70 -18.68 -6.10
N THR A 67 24.65 -19.61 -6.15
CA THR A 67 25.33 -20.02 -7.39
C THR A 67 24.43 -20.77 -8.37
N SER A 68 23.32 -21.35 -7.87
CA SER A 68 22.39 -22.13 -8.67
C SER A 68 21.08 -21.40 -8.86
N PRO A 69 20.69 -21.06 -10.12
CA PRO A 69 19.42 -20.42 -10.38
C PRO A 69 18.24 -21.37 -10.05
N PHE A 70 17.22 -20.84 -9.38
CA PHE A 70 15.99 -21.58 -9.15
C PHE A 70 14.94 -21.19 -10.18
N TYR A 71 14.88 -21.96 -11.28
CA TYR A 71 14.03 -21.64 -12.43
C TYR A 71 12.55 -21.51 -12.09
N ALA A 72 12.03 -22.20 -11.08
CA ALA A 72 10.64 -22.07 -10.66
C ALA A 72 10.34 -20.63 -10.17
N ILE A 73 11.28 -19.96 -9.51
CA ILE A 73 11.13 -18.55 -9.11
C ILE A 73 11.13 -17.66 -10.35
N PHE A 74 12.05 -17.86 -11.30
CA PHE A 74 12.06 -17.09 -12.56
C PHE A 74 10.76 -17.26 -13.34
N ALA A 75 10.28 -18.50 -13.49
CA ALA A 75 9.00 -18.77 -14.13
C ALA A 75 7.84 -18.07 -13.42
N SER A 76 7.83 -18.05 -12.08
CA SER A 76 6.79 -17.35 -11.31
C SER A 76 6.80 -15.84 -11.52
N LEU A 77 7.97 -15.24 -11.71
CA LEU A 77 8.10 -13.81 -12.03
C LEU A 77 7.54 -13.49 -13.43
N ASP A 78 7.83 -14.33 -14.41
CA ASP A 78 7.31 -14.18 -15.79
C ASP A 78 5.79 -14.36 -15.83
N VAL A 79 5.27 -15.40 -15.18
CA VAL A 79 3.81 -15.62 -15.04
C VAL A 79 3.15 -14.45 -14.31
N ASN A 80 3.77 -13.95 -13.24
CA ASN A 80 3.28 -12.77 -12.54
C ASN A 80 3.17 -11.55 -13.47
N ALA A 81 4.20 -11.28 -14.28
CA ALA A 81 4.17 -10.20 -15.25
C ALA A 81 3.00 -10.38 -16.24
N LYS A 82 2.76 -11.60 -16.73
CA LYS A 82 1.65 -11.92 -17.63
C LYS A 82 0.27 -11.75 -16.99
N ILE A 83 0.09 -12.12 -15.73
CA ILE A 83 -1.17 -11.92 -15.00
C ILE A 83 -1.54 -10.42 -14.93
N HIS A 84 -0.54 -9.56 -14.81
CA HIS A 84 -0.74 -8.12 -14.65
C HIS A 84 -0.71 -7.34 -15.98
N GLU A 85 -0.48 -8.02 -17.11
CA GLU A 85 -0.39 -7.39 -18.43
C GLU A 85 -1.78 -7.10 -19.03
N GLY A 86 -1.89 -5.99 -19.76
CA GLY A 86 -3.06 -5.66 -20.58
C GLY A 86 -4.35 -5.39 -19.80
N GLU A 87 -5.48 -5.66 -20.43
CA GLU A 87 -6.81 -5.40 -19.84
C GLU A 87 -7.14 -6.33 -18.67
N ALA A 88 -6.70 -7.58 -18.71
CA ALA A 88 -6.94 -8.54 -17.64
C ALA A 88 -6.29 -8.10 -16.33
N GLY A 89 -5.04 -7.65 -16.38
CA GLY A 89 -4.34 -7.12 -15.21
C GLY A 89 -4.98 -5.83 -14.69
N ARG A 90 -5.37 -4.92 -15.58
CA ARG A 90 -6.10 -3.71 -15.20
C ARG A 90 -7.43 -4.02 -14.51
N LYS A 91 -8.18 -4.99 -15.07
CA LYS A 91 -9.46 -5.41 -14.48
C LYS A 91 -9.27 -6.03 -13.10
N LEU A 92 -8.27 -6.90 -12.94
CA LEU A 92 -7.93 -7.52 -11.65
C LEU A 92 -7.76 -6.46 -10.54
N TRP A 93 -6.93 -5.46 -10.80
CA TRP A 93 -6.69 -4.38 -9.83
C TRP A 93 -7.90 -3.47 -9.64
N ALA A 94 -8.63 -3.15 -10.71
CA ALA A 94 -9.83 -2.34 -10.61
C ALA A 94 -10.92 -3.02 -9.76
N ASP A 95 -11.12 -4.32 -9.95
CA ASP A 95 -12.08 -5.11 -9.17
C ASP A 95 -11.64 -5.22 -7.70
N THR A 96 -10.34 -5.39 -7.44
CA THR A 96 -9.79 -5.42 -6.07
C THR A 96 -9.99 -4.10 -5.35
N VAL A 97 -9.72 -2.97 -6.01
CA VAL A 97 -9.94 -1.62 -5.44
C VAL A 97 -11.42 -1.40 -5.14
N LYS A 98 -12.31 -1.75 -6.05
CA LYS A 98 -13.76 -1.63 -5.84
C LYS A 98 -14.26 -2.48 -4.69
N LEU A 99 -13.80 -3.73 -4.60
CA LEU A 99 -14.11 -4.61 -3.47
C LEU A 99 -13.67 -3.98 -2.14
N GLY A 100 -12.45 -3.44 -2.09
CA GLY A 100 -11.95 -2.75 -0.89
C GLY A 100 -12.77 -1.51 -0.51
N ILE A 101 -13.32 -0.79 -1.50
CA ILE A 101 -14.24 0.34 -1.28
C ILE A 101 -15.58 -0.15 -0.72
N ASP A 102 -16.16 -1.16 -1.34
CA ASP A 102 -17.48 -1.69 -0.96
C ASP A 102 -17.44 -2.29 0.45
N ILE A 103 -16.38 -3.00 0.81
CA ILE A 103 -16.15 -3.50 2.19
C ILE A 103 -16.12 -2.33 3.18
N ARG A 104 -15.41 -1.24 2.87
CA ARG A 104 -15.37 -0.05 3.74
C ARG A 104 -16.75 0.56 3.94
N LYS A 105 -17.54 0.68 2.88
CA LYS A 105 -18.93 1.15 2.96
C LYS A 105 -19.81 0.28 3.82
N GLU A 106 -19.71 -1.04 3.66
CA GLU A 106 -20.47 -2.00 4.48
C GLU A 106 -20.08 -1.91 5.96
N ILE A 107 -18.80 -1.75 6.27
CA ILE A 107 -18.34 -1.55 7.65
C ILE A 107 -18.88 -0.24 8.22
N ILE A 108 -18.80 0.87 7.49
CA ILE A 108 -19.34 2.17 7.95
C ILE A 108 -20.82 2.07 8.24
N LYS A 109 -21.57 1.41 7.38
CA LYS A 109 -23.03 1.28 7.48
C LYS A 109 -23.49 0.36 8.61
N ASN A 110 -22.79 -0.76 8.83
CA ASN A 110 -23.27 -1.86 9.67
C ASN A 110 -22.50 -2.02 10.99
N CYS A 111 -21.36 -1.33 11.15
CA CYS A 111 -20.54 -1.46 12.34
C CYS A 111 -20.47 -0.15 13.14
N HIS A 112 -20.88 -0.20 14.41
CA HIS A 112 -20.84 0.98 15.29
C HIS A 112 -19.48 1.20 15.95
N TYR A 113 -18.69 0.14 16.13
CA TYR A 113 -17.46 0.19 16.92
C TYR A 113 -16.20 0.36 16.10
N PHE A 114 -16.13 -0.27 14.94
CA PHE A 114 -14.93 -0.27 14.10
C PHE A 114 -15.14 0.60 12.89
N LYS A 115 -14.13 1.39 12.55
CA LYS A 115 -14.22 2.28 11.40
C LYS A 115 -12.99 2.11 10.51
N PRO A 116 -13.16 2.17 9.18
CA PRO A 116 -12.03 2.21 8.26
C PRO A 116 -11.22 3.49 8.45
N PHE A 117 -9.91 3.38 8.29
CA PHE A 117 -9.00 4.53 8.30
C PHE A 117 -9.02 5.21 6.93
N ILE A 118 -9.95 6.14 6.74
CA ILE A 118 -10.17 6.92 5.51
C ILE A 118 -10.72 8.30 5.88
N PRO A 119 -10.72 9.29 4.95
CA PRO A 119 -11.43 10.55 5.12
C PRO A 119 -12.91 10.32 5.43
N GLU A 120 -13.46 11.05 6.40
CA GLU A 120 -14.89 10.94 6.74
C GLU A 120 -15.77 11.63 5.69
N THR A 121 -15.28 12.73 5.13
CA THR A 121 -16.00 13.51 4.10
C THR A 121 -15.06 13.98 3.01
N ILE A 122 -15.60 14.11 1.79
CA ILE A 122 -14.94 14.75 0.65
C ILE A 122 -15.89 15.81 0.12
N ASP A 123 -15.43 17.04 -0.05
CA ASP A 123 -16.24 18.17 -0.54
C ASP A 123 -17.56 18.34 0.23
N GLY A 124 -17.56 18.07 1.55
CA GLY A 124 -18.72 18.21 2.44
C GLY A 124 -19.76 17.09 2.36
N LYS A 125 -19.53 16.06 1.57
CA LYS A 125 -20.38 14.86 1.47
C LYS A 125 -19.66 13.67 2.12
N ALA A 126 -20.41 12.78 2.81
CA ALA A 126 -19.86 11.59 3.43
C ALA A 126 -19.17 10.68 2.39
N TRP A 127 -18.02 10.11 2.77
CA TRP A 127 -17.20 9.30 1.87
C TRP A 127 -17.96 8.11 1.27
N GLU A 128 -18.74 7.42 2.08
CA GLU A 128 -19.55 6.26 1.70
C GLU A 128 -20.71 6.57 0.75
N ASP A 129 -21.16 7.82 0.70
CA ASP A 129 -22.28 8.25 -0.15
C ASP A 129 -21.90 8.45 -1.62
N TYR A 130 -20.60 8.44 -1.92
CA TYR A 130 -20.15 8.53 -3.31
C TYR A 130 -20.28 7.18 -4.02
N ASP A 131 -20.50 7.20 -5.33
CA ASP A 131 -20.46 5.99 -6.15
C ASP A 131 -19.08 5.32 -6.08
N THR A 132 -19.04 3.99 -6.01
CA THR A 132 -17.80 3.20 -5.91
C THR A 132 -16.84 3.48 -7.08
N ASN A 133 -17.36 3.72 -8.30
CA ASN A 133 -16.50 4.04 -9.43
C ASN A 133 -15.91 5.45 -9.32
N ILE A 134 -16.61 6.40 -8.71
CA ILE A 134 -16.07 7.73 -8.44
C ILE A 134 -14.91 7.62 -7.47
N ILE A 135 -15.12 6.94 -6.34
CA ILE A 135 -14.07 6.71 -5.34
C ILE A 135 -12.87 6.00 -5.95
N ALA A 136 -13.10 4.95 -6.74
CA ALA A 136 -12.03 4.14 -7.34
C ALA A 136 -11.16 4.91 -8.36
N ASN A 137 -11.66 5.99 -8.92
CA ASN A 137 -10.97 6.76 -9.96
C ASN A 137 -10.44 8.13 -9.50
N ASP A 138 -10.60 8.47 -8.23
CA ASP A 138 -10.14 9.75 -7.68
C ASP A 138 -9.29 9.55 -6.42
N VAL A 139 -8.01 9.84 -6.54
CA VAL A 139 -7.04 9.69 -5.44
C VAL A 139 -7.37 10.52 -4.20
N ARG A 140 -8.18 11.58 -4.34
CA ARG A 140 -8.58 12.43 -3.20
C ARG A 140 -9.29 11.64 -2.10
N PHE A 141 -9.99 10.57 -2.45
CA PHE A 141 -10.68 9.69 -1.51
C PHE A 141 -9.74 8.87 -0.61
N PHE A 142 -8.47 8.79 -0.94
CA PHE A 142 -7.45 8.05 -0.20
C PHE A 142 -6.27 8.93 0.24
N ARG A 143 -6.32 10.23 -0.04
CA ARG A 143 -5.24 11.15 0.26
C ARG A 143 -5.25 11.54 1.72
N MET A 144 -4.06 11.53 2.32
CA MET A 144 -3.81 12.07 3.65
C MET A 144 -3.12 13.42 3.50
N ASN A 145 -3.76 14.49 3.94
CA ASN A 145 -3.12 15.81 4.00
C ASN A 145 -2.80 16.16 5.46
N PRO A 146 -1.72 16.94 5.70
CA PRO A 146 -1.37 17.35 7.04
C PRO A 146 -2.54 18.06 7.73
N LYS A 147 -2.77 17.75 9.00
CA LYS A 147 -3.81 18.35 9.85
C LYS A 147 -5.26 18.01 9.48
N ASP A 148 -5.49 17.06 8.58
CA ASP A 148 -6.84 16.54 8.38
C ASP A 148 -7.37 15.95 9.70
N SER A 149 -8.58 16.34 10.09
CA SER A 149 -9.17 16.03 11.40
C SER A 149 -9.40 14.53 11.64
N TRP A 150 -9.49 13.75 10.58
CA TRP A 150 -9.76 12.32 10.67
C TRP A 150 -8.55 11.45 11.05
N HIS A 151 -7.30 11.99 10.97
CA HIS A 151 -6.08 11.29 11.39
C HIS A 151 -5.15 12.12 12.28
N GLY A 152 -5.17 13.45 12.20
CA GLY A 152 -4.39 14.36 13.07
C GLY A 152 -2.87 14.41 12.81
N PHE A 153 -2.32 13.68 11.86
CA PHE A 153 -0.88 13.74 11.55
C PHE A 153 -0.53 15.02 10.79
N GLU A 154 0.63 15.63 11.13
CA GLU A 154 0.99 16.94 10.58
C GLU A 154 2.45 17.12 10.14
N ALA A 155 3.34 16.17 10.45
CA ALA A 155 4.78 16.30 10.19
C ALA A 155 5.20 15.97 8.75
N TYR A 156 4.40 16.36 7.73
CA TYR A 156 4.67 16.11 6.31
C TYR A 156 3.99 17.14 5.41
N GLY A 157 4.30 17.16 4.12
CA GLY A 157 3.71 18.06 3.13
C GLY A 157 2.40 17.57 2.53
N LYS A 158 1.62 18.48 1.94
CA LYS A 158 0.40 18.13 1.20
C LYS A 158 0.70 17.16 0.05
N ASN A 159 -0.20 16.23 -0.20
CA ASN A 159 -0.16 15.26 -1.30
C ASN A 159 1.00 14.25 -1.25
N GLN A 160 1.69 14.12 -0.11
CA GLN A 160 2.80 13.18 0.03
C GLN A 160 2.36 11.74 0.31
N TYR A 161 1.22 11.56 0.96
CA TYR A 161 0.75 10.25 1.37
C TYR A 161 -0.64 9.92 0.83
N VAL A 162 -0.80 8.66 0.47
CA VAL A 162 -2.06 8.06 0.01
C VAL A 162 -2.23 6.74 0.74
N ILE A 163 -3.44 6.48 1.21
CA ILE A 163 -3.80 5.17 1.76
C ILE A 163 -3.87 4.17 0.61
N ASP A 164 -3.29 3.00 0.79
CA ASP A 164 -3.44 1.90 -0.16
C ASP A 164 -4.90 1.38 -0.14
N PRO A 165 -5.65 1.52 -1.24
CA PRO A 165 -7.05 1.07 -1.28
C PRO A 165 -7.19 -0.47 -1.11
N CYS A 166 -6.15 -1.24 -1.42
CA CYS A 166 -6.11 -2.69 -1.28
C CYS A 166 -5.78 -3.15 0.15
N LYS A 167 -5.40 -2.24 1.04
CA LYS A 167 -5.12 -2.51 2.45
C LYS A 167 -6.24 -1.94 3.31
N LEU A 168 -6.96 -2.79 4.02
CA LEU A 168 -8.02 -2.38 4.92
C LEU A 168 -7.48 -2.19 6.34
N LEU A 169 -7.23 -0.94 6.72
CA LEU A 169 -6.91 -0.57 8.09
C LEU A 169 -8.20 -0.18 8.82
N LEU A 170 -8.48 -0.89 9.89
CA LEU A 170 -9.58 -0.59 10.82
C LEU A 170 -8.98 -0.09 12.13
N TYR A 171 -9.59 0.93 12.71
CA TYR A 171 -9.29 1.33 14.08
C TYR A 171 -10.42 0.95 15.03
N THR A 172 -10.01 0.62 16.26
CA THR A 172 -10.90 0.21 17.35
C THR A 172 -11.18 1.41 18.27
N PRO A 173 -12.32 1.43 18.99
CA PRO A 173 -12.63 2.48 19.95
C PRO A 173 -11.65 2.45 21.14
N GLY A 174 -11.52 3.56 21.84
CA GLY A 174 -10.73 3.68 23.07
C GLY A 174 -9.67 4.78 23.05
N ILE A 175 -9.48 5.46 21.92
CA ILE A 175 -8.61 6.63 21.81
C ILE A 175 -9.36 7.77 21.13
N ASN A 176 -9.41 8.90 21.78
CA ASN A 176 -9.93 10.13 21.21
C ASN A 176 -8.95 10.65 20.16
N LYS A 177 -9.36 10.69 18.90
CA LYS A 177 -8.50 11.09 17.77
C LYS A 177 -8.06 12.55 17.80
N LYS A 178 -8.74 13.42 18.56
CA LYS A 178 -8.42 14.84 18.64
C LYS A 178 -7.43 15.14 19.78
N THR A 179 -7.61 14.48 20.91
CA THR A 179 -6.78 14.70 22.10
C THR A 179 -5.67 13.67 22.28
N TRP A 180 -5.79 12.51 21.60
CA TRP A 180 -4.92 11.34 21.74
C TRP A 180 -4.95 10.72 23.14
N GLU A 181 -5.99 11.01 23.91
CA GLU A 181 -6.19 10.45 25.25
C GLU A 181 -7.07 9.20 25.18
N TYR A 182 -6.92 8.33 26.17
CA TYR A 182 -7.78 7.15 26.31
C TYR A 182 -9.20 7.55 26.69
N GLU A 183 -10.16 6.90 26.12
CA GLU A 183 -11.59 6.99 26.46
C GLU A 183 -11.94 5.96 27.55
N ASP A 184 -13.06 6.17 28.27
CA ASP A 184 -13.53 5.25 29.33
C ASP A 184 -13.90 3.86 28.78
N PHE A 185 -14.27 3.80 27.51
CA PHE A 185 -14.57 2.54 26.79
C PHE A 185 -13.62 2.34 25.63
N GLY A 186 -13.08 1.14 25.53
CA GLY A 186 -12.21 0.78 24.42
C GLY A 186 -12.18 -0.72 24.15
N ILE A 187 -11.81 -1.08 22.93
CA ILE A 187 -11.58 -2.46 22.51
C ILE A 187 -10.15 -2.56 22.02
N PRO A 188 -9.22 -3.15 22.80
CA PRO A 188 -7.86 -3.38 22.31
C PRO A 188 -7.85 -4.21 21.03
N ALA A 189 -7.09 -3.76 20.04
CA ALA A 189 -7.05 -4.44 18.74
C ALA A 189 -6.53 -5.89 18.83
N GLY A 190 -5.66 -6.19 19.79
CA GLY A 190 -5.23 -7.56 20.07
C GLY A 190 -6.36 -8.47 20.50
N LEU A 191 -7.32 -7.98 21.31
CA LEU A 191 -8.50 -8.72 21.70
C LEU A 191 -9.41 -8.99 20.49
N LEU A 192 -9.67 -7.96 19.68
CA LEU A 192 -10.41 -8.11 18.43
C LEU A 192 -9.73 -9.08 17.46
N SER A 193 -8.40 -9.02 17.33
CA SER A 193 -7.64 -9.94 16.49
C SER A 193 -7.82 -11.40 16.90
N ASN A 194 -7.79 -11.70 18.19
CA ASN A 194 -8.02 -13.05 18.71
C ASN A 194 -9.45 -13.50 18.44
N TYR A 195 -10.44 -12.66 18.72
CA TYR A 195 -11.85 -12.96 18.41
C TYR A 195 -12.05 -13.27 16.92
N LEU A 196 -11.49 -12.47 16.03
CA LEU A 196 -11.59 -12.68 14.59
C LEU A 196 -10.94 -14.01 14.15
N ARG A 197 -9.79 -14.37 14.72
CA ARG A 197 -9.10 -15.64 14.42
C ARG A 197 -9.95 -16.85 14.85
N GLU A 198 -10.59 -16.80 16.01
CA GLU A 198 -11.51 -17.85 16.48
C GLU A 198 -12.71 -18.02 15.54
N HIS A 199 -13.09 -16.97 14.80
CA HIS A 199 -14.15 -16.98 13.81
C HIS A 199 -13.64 -17.16 12.35
N GLY A 200 -12.41 -17.64 12.18
CA GLY A 200 -11.86 -17.97 10.87
C GLY A 200 -11.31 -16.78 10.08
N MET A 201 -11.17 -15.61 10.69
CA MET A 201 -10.68 -14.40 10.03
C MET A 201 -9.33 -13.98 10.61
N THR A 202 -8.26 -14.14 9.85
CA THR A 202 -6.89 -13.81 10.29
C THR A 202 -6.46 -12.46 9.74
N PRO A 203 -6.28 -11.42 10.58
CA PRO A 203 -5.71 -10.15 10.15
C PRO A 203 -4.22 -10.28 9.84
N GLU A 204 -3.70 -9.41 8.99
CA GLU A 204 -2.27 -9.34 8.67
C GLU A 204 -1.47 -8.84 9.88
N LYS A 205 -1.96 -7.80 10.52
CA LYS A 205 -1.30 -7.14 11.66
C LYS A 205 -2.32 -6.56 12.61
N SER A 206 -2.01 -6.57 13.90
CA SER A 206 -2.72 -5.78 14.91
C SER A 206 -1.73 -4.93 15.69
N ASP A 207 -2.14 -3.72 16.03
CA ASP A 207 -1.44 -2.80 16.91
C ASP A 207 -2.28 -2.57 18.16
N LEU A 208 -2.02 -1.52 18.95
CA LEU A 208 -2.78 -1.23 20.17
C LEU A 208 -4.27 -1.01 19.87
N ASN A 209 -4.58 -0.20 18.87
CA ASN A 209 -5.93 0.26 18.54
C ASN A 209 -6.25 0.18 17.03
N SER A 210 -5.51 -0.61 16.29
CA SER A 210 -5.75 -0.81 14.86
C SER A 210 -5.49 -2.24 14.39
N ILE A 211 -6.23 -2.65 13.37
CA ILE A 211 -6.09 -3.94 12.70
C ILE A 211 -5.97 -3.73 11.20
N LEU A 212 -5.04 -4.43 10.58
CA LEU A 212 -4.79 -4.39 9.15
C LEU A 212 -5.17 -5.72 8.48
N PHE A 213 -5.91 -5.60 7.39
CA PHE A 213 -6.22 -6.67 6.44
C PHE A 213 -5.71 -6.32 5.05
#